data_2b7798b5324e95f4be9f7d589d09bc20
#
_entry.id   2b7798b5324e95f4be9f7d589d09bc20
#
_cell.length_a   1.000
_cell.length_b   1.000
_cell.length_c   1.000
_cell.angle_alpha   90.00
_cell.angle_beta   90.00
_cell.angle_gamma   90.00
#
_symmetry.space_group_name_H-M   'P 1'
#
loop_
_entity.id
_entity.type
_entity.pdbx_description
1 polymer ?
#
loop_
_entity_poly.entity_id
_entity_poly.type
_entity_poly.pdbx_seq_one_letter_code
_entity_poly.pdbx_strand_id
1 'polypeptide(L)'
;MIAVRDLDAAATSFRALGFTLSPRGYHSIGSQNHCIMFGTTYIELLAAPVSHPWLDYYRAFGEGLAAIALATADADEAYRELQGVGAKSPMDLSRPVDGGVARFRLVQIERAPQVFLVQHLTPELVWRREWQAHSNGAGELLGVSLAAKKPFAGLPAAIEWQRSAELRISGLRREGEASGVRLVPA
;
A
#
# COMPACT_ATOMS: atom_id res chain seq x y z
N MET A 1 2.23 1.51 -0.79
CA MET A 1 2.46 0.16 -1.34
C MET A 1 3.87 0.07 -1.88
N ILE A 2 4.61 -0.93 -1.43
CA ILE A 2 5.97 -1.24 -1.86
C ILE A 2 5.89 -2.44 -2.80
N ALA A 3 6.25 -2.26 -4.06
CA ALA A 3 6.39 -3.37 -4.99
C ALA A 3 7.65 -4.16 -4.63
N VAL A 4 7.58 -5.48 -4.66
CA VAL A 4 8.71 -6.37 -4.37
C VAL A 4 8.77 -7.51 -5.37
N ARG A 5 9.98 -7.93 -5.73
CA ARG A 5 10.21 -9.07 -6.63
C ARG A 5 10.09 -10.40 -5.88
N ASP A 6 10.62 -10.42 -4.65
CA ASP A 6 10.59 -11.56 -3.75
C ASP A 6 9.90 -11.17 -2.45
N LEU A 7 8.66 -11.65 -2.28
CA LEU A 7 7.84 -11.32 -1.11
C LEU A 7 8.39 -11.96 0.18
N ASP A 8 9.03 -13.12 0.10
CA ASP A 8 9.60 -13.79 1.27
C ASP A 8 10.86 -13.07 1.77
N ALA A 9 11.73 -12.65 0.85
CA ALA A 9 12.90 -11.85 1.17
C ALA A 9 12.51 -10.49 1.77
N ALA A 10 11.53 -9.82 1.19
CA ALA A 10 11.00 -8.56 1.72
C ALA A 10 10.39 -8.76 3.12
N ALA A 11 9.53 -9.77 3.29
CA ALA A 11 8.93 -10.08 4.59
C ALA A 11 9.99 -10.37 5.66
N THR A 12 11.06 -11.09 5.31
CA THR A 12 12.19 -11.35 6.20
C THR A 12 12.89 -10.05 6.62
N SER A 13 13.16 -9.17 5.66
CA SER A 13 13.80 -7.87 5.92
C SER A 13 12.96 -6.98 6.85
N PHE A 14 11.66 -6.87 6.60
CA PHE A 14 10.78 -6.06 7.46
C PHE A 14 10.59 -6.67 8.85
N ARG A 15 10.54 -8.00 8.99
CA ARG A 15 10.55 -8.67 10.32
C ARG A 15 11.85 -8.40 11.07
N ALA A 16 13.00 -8.42 10.39
CA ALA A 16 14.29 -8.12 11.01
C ALA A 16 14.36 -6.67 11.52
N LEU A 17 13.62 -5.75 10.88
CA LEU A 17 13.44 -4.37 11.35
C LEU A 17 12.41 -4.25 12.50
N GLY A 18 11.83 -5.35 12.97
CA GLY A 18 10.91 -5.39 14.10
C GLY A 18 9.44 -5.12 13.77
N PHE A 19 9.05 -5.17 12.51
CA PHE A 19 7.65 -5.07 12.12
C PHE A 19 6.92 -6.40 12.21
N THR A 20 5.69 -6.37 12.69
CA THR A 20 4.72 -7.48 12.58
C THR A 20 4.05 -7.41 11.21
N LEU A 21 3.97 -8.52 10.51
CA LEU A 21 3.34 -8.62 9.20
C LEU A 21 2.08 -9.48 9.29
N SER A 22 1.03 -9.10 8.55
CA SER A 22 -0.13 -9.96 8.34
C SER A 22 0.28 -11.30 7.70
N PRO A 23 -0.53 -12.37 7.79
CA PRO A 23 -0.37 -13.55 6.95
C PRO A 23 -0.30 -13.17 5.46
N ARG A 24 0.32 -14.04 4.64
CA ARG A 24 0.35 -13.85 3.19
C ARG A 24 -1.07 -13.86 2.63
N GLY A 25 -1.43 -12.82 1.89
CA GLY A 25 -2.66 -12.72 1.15
C GLY A 25 -2.46 -13.09 -0.33
N TYR A 26 -3.51 -13.65 -0.93
CA TYR A 26 -3.58 -14.01 -2.34
C TYR A 26 -4.80 -13.35 -2.96
N HIS A 27 -4.57 -12.30 -3.75
CA HIS A 27 -5.66 -11.55 -4.38
C HIS A 27 -6.24 -12.29 -5.58
N SER A 28 -7.52 -12.05 -5.85
CA SER A 28 -8.26 -12.63 -6.98
C SER A 28 -7.65 -12.36 -8.35
N ILE A 29 -6.81 -11.33 -8.48
CA ILE A 29 -6.08 -10.98 -9.72
C ILE A 29 -4.66 -11.57 -9.78
N GLY A 30 -4.27 -12.40 -8.81
CA GLY A 30 -3.01 -13.13 -8.77
C GLY A 30 -1.83 -12.41 -8.09
N SER A 31 -2.02 -11.19 -7.56
CA SER A 31 -0.99 -10.59 -6.69
C SER A 31 -0.98 -11.23 -5.30
N GLN A 32 0.17 -11.14 -4.64
CA GLN A 32 0.38 -11.64 -3.28
C GLN A 32 0.90 -10.50 -2.41
N ASN A 33 0.53 -10.50 -1.13
CA ASN A 33 0.96 -9.43 -0.24
C ASN A 33 1.23 -9.88 1.19
N HIS A 34 1.95 -9.03 1.92
CA HIS A 34 1.90 -8.88 3.37
C HIS A 34 1.60 -7.43 3.70
N CYS A 35 0.84 -7.19 4.77
CA CYS A 35 0.60 -5.85 5.29
C CYS A 35 1.25 -5.65 6.65
N ILE A 36 1.83 -4.48 6.87
CA ILE A 36 2.26 -3.94 8.16
C ILE A 36 1.16 -2.98 8.58
N MET A 37 0.35 -3.38 9.56
CA MET A 37 -0.87 -2.67 9.93
C MET A 37 -0.61 -1.68 11.05
N PHE A 38 -1.13 -0.47 10.93
CA PHE A 38 -1.19 0.55 11.99
C PHE A 38 -2.65 0.77 12.41
N GLY A 39 -2.91 1.76 13.26
CA GLY A 39 -4.26 2.05 13.73
C GLY A 39 -5.23 2.41 12.61
N THR A 40 -4.82 3.29 11.69
CA THR A 40 -5.67 3.78 10.58
C THR A 40 -5.05 3.60 9.20
N THR A 41 -3.77 3.25 9.12
CA THR A 41 -3.00 3.11 7.89
C THR A 41 -2.30 1.76 7.81
N TYR A 42 -1.67 1.46 6.69
CA TYR A 42 -0.80 0.30 6.54
C TYR A 42 0.24 0.48 5.44
N ILE A 43 1.34 -0.26 5.55
CA ILE A 43 2.30 -0.47 4.47
C ILE A 43 1.99 -1.83 3.85
N GLU A 44 1.82 -1.88 2.54
CA GLU A 44 1.64 -3.13 1.81
C GLU A 44 2.92 -3.49 1.06
N LEU A 45 3.42 -4.70 1.26
CA LEU A 45 4.43 -5.34 0.43
C LEU A 45 3.69 -6.15 -0.62
N LEU A 46 3.81 -5.79 -1.91
CA LEU A 46 3.06 -6.41 -3.00
C LEU A 46 4.01 -7.08 -4.00
N ALA A 47 3.82 -8.38 -4.20
CA ALA A 47 4.39 -9.12 -5.32
C ALA A 47 3.33 -9.36 -6.40
N ALA A 48 3.72 -9.18 -7.66
CA ALA A 48 2.86 -9.39 -8.83
C ALA A 48 3.45 -10.47 -9.74
N PRO A 49 3.34 -11.77 -9.39
CA PRO A 49 3.98 -12.86 -10.12
C PRO A 49 3.34 -13.14 -11.49
N VAL A 50 2.11 -12.69 -11.71
CA VAL A 50 1.36 -12.89 -12.96
C VAL A 50 1.12 -11.58 -13.69
N SER A 51 0.93 -11.61 -15.00
CA SER A 51 0.50 -10.46 -15.79
C SER A 51 -0.99 -10.21 -15.59
N HIS A 52 -1.33 -8.97 -15.34
CA HIS A 52 -2.70 -8.48 -15.26
C HIS A 52 -2.66 -6.96 -15.50
N PRO A 53 -3.61 -6.34 -16.25
CA PRO A 53 -3.56 -4.91 -16.58
C PRO A 53 -3.38 -3.98 -15.36
N TRP A 54 -3.91 -4.39 -14.20
CA TRP A 54 -3.76 -3.69 -12.93
C TRP A 54 -2.39 -3.85 -12.28
N LEU A 55 -1.67 -4.95 -12.57
CA LEU A 55 -0.41 -5.32 -11.94
C LEU A 55 0.81 -4.99 -12.80
N ASP A 56 0.64 -4.77 -14.10
CA ASP A 56 1.76 -4.64 -15.04
C ASP A 56 2.63 -3.40 -14.75
N TYR A 57 2.02 -2.32 -14.23
CA TYR A 57 2.79 -1.17 -13.74
C TYR A 57 3.75 -1.58 -12.61
N TYR A 58 3.28 -2.31 -11.60
CA TYR A 58 4.08 -2.70 -10.42
C TYR A 58 5.14 -3.74 -10.79
N ARG A 59 4.83 -4.63 -11.72
CA ARG A 59 5.80 -5.59 -12.29
C ARG A 59 6.92 -4.87 -13.02
N ALA A 60 6.60 -3.88 -13.83
CA ALA A 60 7.60 -3.07 -14.54
C ALA A 60 8.40 -2.17 -13.61
N PHE A 61 7.79 -1.64 -12.54
CA PHE A 61 8.45 -0.84 -11.52
C PHE A 61 9.55 -1.64 -10.80
N GLY A 62 9.28 -2.90 -10.50
CA GLY A 62 10.23 -3.85 -9.95
C GLY A 62 10.28 -3.85 -8.43
N GLU A 63 11.04 -2.95 -7.79
CA GLU A 63 11.20 -2.92 -6.34
C GLU A 63 11.25 -1.48 -5.81
N GLY A 64 10.55 -1.21 -4.69
CA GLY A 64 10.49 0.09 -4.03
C GLY A 64 9.08 0.60 -3.80
N LEU A 65 8.98 1.84 -3.32
CA LEU A 65 7.71 2.52 -3.05
C LEU A 65 7.03 2.91 -4.37
N ALA A 66 6.15 2.06 -4.85
CA ALA A 66 5.55 2.12 -6.18
C ALA A 66 4.25 2.93 -6.21
N ALA A 67 3.47 2.92 -5.13
CA ALA A 67 2.18 3.61 -5.12
C ALA A 67 1.68 3.97 -3.73
N ILE A 68 0.70 4.87 -3.71
CA ILE A 68 -0.11 5.23 -2.55
C ILE A 68 -1.56 4.88 -2.82
N ALA A 69 -2.17 4.20 -1.85
CA ALA A 69 -3.61 3.97 -1.79
C ALA A 69 -4.26 5.05 -0.93
N LEU A 70 -5.22 5.75 -1.46
CA LEU A 70 -6.05 6.71 -0.73
C LEU A 70 -7.38 6.05 -0.39
N ALA A 71 -7.81 6.17 0.86
CA ALA A 71 -9.11 5.65 1.27
C ALA A 71 -10.24 6.45 0.66
N THR A 72 -11.31 5.76 0.24
CA THR A 72 -12.59 6.35 -0.12
C THR A 72 -13.73 5.58 0.54
N ALA A 73 -14.79 6.29 0.89
CA ALA A 73 -16.01 5.67 1.40
C ALA A 73 -16.88 5.07 0.27
N ASP A 74 -16.78 5.63 -0.95
CA ASP A 74 -17.53 5.20 -2.12
C ASP A 74 -16.65 5.26 -3.38
N ALA A 75 -16.36 4.08 -3.96
CA ALA A 75 -15.52 3.99 -5.15
C ALA A 75 -16.23 4.49 -6.43
N ASP A 76 -17.57 4.39 -6.50
CA ASP A 76 -18.32 4.88 -7.66
C ASP A 76 -18.41 6.42 -7.64
N GLU A 77 -18.52 7.03 -6.47
CA GLU A 77 -18.46 8.49 -6.31
C GLU A 77 -17.06 9.00 -6.66
N ALA A 78 -16.02 8.40 -6.08
CA ALA A 78 -14.64 8.74 -6.38
C ALA A 78 -14.29 8.60 -7.87
N TYR A 79 -14.80 7.58 -8.55
CA TYR A 79 -14.66 7.42 -10.00
C TYR A 79 -15.29 8.60 -10.75
N ARG A 80 -16.53 9.00 -10.40
CA ARG A 80 -17.23 10.09 -11.06
C ARG A 80 -16.49 11.43 -10.91
N GLU A 81 -15.98 11.70 -9.70
CA GLU A 81 -15.24 12.94 -9.40
C GLU A 81 -13.88 13.02 -10.10
N LEU A 82 -13.22 11.87 -10.29
CA LEU A 82 -11.86 11.79 -10.83
C LEU A 82 -11.78 11.47 -12.32
N GLN A 83 -12.91 11.48 -13.05
CA GLN A 83 -12.90 11.25 -14.50
C GLN A 83 -12.00 12.26 -15.25
N GLY A 84 -11.99 13.53 -14.82
CA GLY A 84 -11.16 14.58 -15.41
C GLY A 84 -9.65 14.34 -15.33
N VAL A 85 -9.19 13.49 -14.38
CA VAL A 85 -7.78 13.10 -14.24
C VAL A 85 -7.49 11.68 -14.76
N GLY A 86 -8.48 11.04 -15.40
CA GLY A 86 -8.33 9.74 -16.04
C GLY A 86 -8.59 8.56 -15.11
N ALA A 87 -9.54 8.69 -14.18
CA ALA A 87 -9.99 7.56 -13.37
C ALA A 87 -10.62 6.47 -14.25
N LYS A 88 -10.30 5.21 -13.94
CA LYS A 88 -10.93 4.02 -14.55
C LYS A 88 -12.10 3.55 -13.68
N SER A 89 -13.07 2.89 -14.32
CA SER A 89 -14.19 2.27 -13.60
C SER A 89 -13.70 1.42 -12.43
N PRO A 90 -14.42 1.44 -11.29
CA PRO A 90 -14.03 0.66 -10.13
C PRO A 90 -13.87 -0.83 -10.45
N MET A 91 -12.85 -1.44 -9.90
CA MET A 91 -12.55 -2.87 -10.01
C MET A 91 -12.74 -3.53 -8.65
N ASP A 92 -13.47 -4.64 -8.63
CA ASP A 92 -13.61 -5.46 -7.44
C ASP A 92 -12.37 -6.33 -7.24
N LEU A 93 -11.84 -6.30 -6.02
CA LEU A 93 -10.70 -7.10 -5.59
C LEU A 93 -11.08 -7.86 -4.33
N SER A 94 -10.64 -9.09 -4.21
CA SER A 94 -10.85 -9.88 -3.00
C SER A 94 -9.64 -10.77 -2.70
N ARG A 95 -9.53 -11.17 -1.44
CA ARG A 95 -8.62 -12.22 -1.00
C ARG A 95 -9.20 -13.02 0.16
N PRO A 96 -9.00 -14.34 0.20
CA PRO A 96 -9.31 -15.13 1.39
C PRO A 96 -8.45 -14.67 2.57
N VAL A 97 -9.07 -14.63 3.75
CA VAL A 97 -8.40 -14.38 5.02
C VAL A 97 -9.01 -15.31 6.07
N ASP A 98 -8.32 -15.47 7.20
CA ASP A 98 -8.92 -16.18 8.31
C ASP A 98 -10.22 -15.47 8.76
N GLY A 99 -11.30 -16.24 8.86
CA GLY A 99 -12.63 -15.73 9.21
C GLY A 99 -13.46 -15.19 8.03
N GLY A 100 -12.99 -15.28 6.75
CA GLY A 100 -13.81 -14.86 5.62
C GLY A 100 -13.06 -14.46 4.35
N VAL A 101 -13.64 -13.50 3.64
CA VAL A 101 -13.08 -12.95 2.41
C VAL A 101 -12.98 -11.43 2.53
N ALA A 102 -11.77 -10.90 2.57
CA ALA A 102 -11.56 -9.46 2.49
C ALA A 102 -11.89 -8.97 1.08
N ARG A 103 -12.71 -7.91 1.01
CA ARG A 103 -13.23 -7.34 -0.25
C ARG A 103 -12.92 -5.86 -0.34
N PHE A 104 -12.57 -5.45 -1.55
CA PHE A 104 -12.18 -4.08 -1.86
C PHE A 104 -12.77 -3.65 -3.19
N ARG A 105 -12.95 -2.33 -3.38
CA ARG A 105 -13.17 -1.72 -4.68
C ARG A 105 -12.09 -0.68 -4.92
N LEU A 106 -11.45 -0.74 -6.08
CA LEU A 106 -10.28 0.06 -6.41
C LEU A 106 -10.59 0.98 -7.60
N VAL A 107 -10.16 2.24 -7.50
CA VAL A 107 -10.23 3.20 -8.60
C VAL A 107 -8.81 3.58 -9.00
N GLN A 108 -8.36 3.09 -10.16
CA GLN A 108 -7.06 3.41 -10.72
C GLN A 108 -7.12 4.71 -11.51
N ILE A 109 -6.05 5.47 -11.47
CA ILE A 109 -5.88 6.67 -12.30
C ILE A 109 -4.88 6.35 -13.41
N GLU A 110 -5.34 6.27 -14.66
CA GLU A 110 -4.55 5.80 -15.79
C GLU A 110 -3.24 6.59 -16.00
N ARG A 111 -3.33 7.92 -15.87
CA ARG A 111 -2.19 8.82 -16.05
C ARG A 111 -1.29 8.93 -14.81
N ALA A 112 -1.68 8.30 -13.71
CA ALA A 112 -1.00 8.36 -12.43
C ALA A 112 -1.09 7.01 -11.69
N PRO A 113 -0.54 5.93 -12.24
CA PRO A 113 -0.66 4.58 -11.67
C PRO A 113 -0.04 4.46 -10.27
N GLN A 114 0.79 5.43 -9.86
CA GLN A 114 1.34 5.52 -8.51
C GLN A 114 0.32 6.05 -7.47
N VAL A 115 -0.91 6.40 -7.87
CA VAL A 115 -1.99 6.79 -6.96
C VAL A 115 -3.26 6.05 -7.37
N PHE A 116 -3.91 5.42 -6.41
CA PHE A 116 -5.23 4.82 -6.61
C PHE A 116 -6.08 5.00 -5.36
N LEU A 117 -7.38 4.86 -5.49
CA LEU A 117 -8.30 4.90 -4.36
C LEU A 117 -8.76 3.50 -4.01
N VAL A 118 -9.01 3.26 -2.73
CA VAL A 118 -9.48 1.99 -2.22
C VAL A 118 -10.65 2.19 -1.26
N GLN A 119 -11.75 1.52 -1.55
CA GLN A 119 -12.86 1.31 -0.64
C GLN A 119 -12.71 -0.08 -0.02
N HIS A 120 -12.58 -0.14 1.31
CA HIS A 120 -12.58 -1.39 2.07
C HIS A 120 -14.03 -1.78 2.39
N LEU A 121 -14.52 -2.88 1.83
CA LEU A 121 -15.90 -3.35 2.06
C LEU A 121 -16.02 -4.23 3.31
N THR A 122 -14.91 -4.76 3.80
CA THR A 122 -14.81 -5.62 4.99
C THR A 122 -13.60 -5.20 5.84
N PRO A 123 -13.58 -3.96 6.37
CA PRO A 123 -12.41 -3.43 7.08
C PRO A 123 -12.06 -4.25 8.34
N GLU A 124 -13.03 -4.85 9.01
CA GLU A 124 -12.84 -5.71 10.18
C GLU A 124 -12.00 -6.96 9.89
N LEU A 125 -11.95 -7.42 8.65
CA LEU A 125 -11.10 -8.53 8.21
C LEU A 125 -9.67 -8.09 7.87
N VAL A 126 -9.41 -6.78 7.80
CA VAL A 126 -8.11 -6.19 7.44
C VAL A 126 -7.44 -5.57 8.66
N TRP A 127 -8.14 -4.73 9.44
CA TRP A 127 -7.60 -4.06 10.63
C TRP A 127 -7.72 -4.93 11.88
N ARG A 128 -6.85 -5.97 11.98
CA ARG A 128 -6.81 -6.85 13.14
C ARG A 128 -5.75 -6.39 14.14
N ARG A 129 -6.12 -6.34 15.42
CA ARG A 129 -5.28 -5.83 16.51
C ARG A 129 -3.97 -6.59 16.66
N GLU A 130 -3.98 -7.90 16.42
CA GLU A 130 -2.80 -8.76 16.51
C GLU A 130 -1.68 -8.39 15.53
N TRP A 131 -1.99 -7.63 14.46
CA TRP A 131 -1.01 -7.19 13.47
C TRP A 131 -0.52 -5.77 13.68
N GLN A 132 -1.06 -5.03 14.68
CA GLN A 132 -0.78 -3.61 14.90
C GLN A 132 0.29 -3.34 15.97
N ALA A 133 0.81 -4.38 16.62
CA ALA A 133 1.87 -4.25 17.62
C ALA A 133 3.23 -4.58 17.01
N HIS A 134 4.15 -3.62 17.01
CA HIS A 134 5.48 -3.75 16.42
C HIS A 134 6.58 -3.66 17.48
N SER A 135 7.51 -4.63 17.48
CA SER A 135 8.60 -4.67 18.46
C SER A 135 9.58 -3.48 18.36
N ASN A 136 9.62 -2.82 17.20
CA ASN A 136 10.42 -1.61 16.97
C ASN A 136 9.78 -0.32 17.48
N GLY A 137 8.55 -0.37 18.04
CA GLY A 137 7.81 0.76 18.57
C GLY A 137 6.99 1.54 17.54
N ALA A 138 6.98 1.13 16.27
CA ALA A 138 6.21 1.79 15.22
C ALA A 138 4.72 1.85 15.58
N GLY A 139 4.12 3.04 15.48
CA GLY A 139 2.72 3.33 15.81
C GLY A 139 1.86 3.67 14.60
N GLU A 140 2.12 4.77 13.90
CA GLU A 140 1.35 5.23 12.74
C GLU A 140 2.25 5.69 11.60
N LEU A 141 1.79 5.50 10.36
CA LEU A 141 2.41 6.08 9.16
C LEU A 141 1.91 7.53 9.02
N LEU A 142 2.77 8.50 9.29
CA LEU A 142 2.42 9.93 9.31
C LEU A 142 2.78 10.67 8.02
N GLY A 143 3.69 10.12 7.22
CA GLY A 143 4.07 10.76 5.97
C GLY A 143 4.73 9.81 5.00
N VAL A 144 4.60 10.13 3.73
CA VAL A 144 5.13 9.34 2.61
C VAL A 144 5.81 10.27 1.63
N SER A 145 7.06 9.98 1.27
CA SER A 145 7.75 10.64 0.15
C SER A 145 7.93 9.66 -1.00
N LEU A 146 7.38 9.98 -2.18
CA LEU A 146 7.60 9.19 -3.39
C LEU A 146 8.68 9.79 -4.27
N ALA A 147 9.51 8.93 -4.83
CA ALA A 147 10.49 9.29 -5.85
C ALA A 147 9.82 9.50 -7.23
N ALA A 148 8.90 10.45 -7.30
CA ALA A 148 8.11 10.73 -8.50
C ALA A 148 7.69 12.20 -8.58
N LYS A 149 7.22 12.64 -9.75
CA LYS A 149 6.56 13.93 -9.89
C LYS A 149 5.13 13.87 -9.39
N LYS A 150 4.65 14.96 -8.75
CA LYS A 150 3.26 15.08 -8.32
C LYS A 150 2.33 14.98 -9.54
N PRO A 151 1.41 14.01 -9.58
CA PRO A 151 0.65 13.75 -10.80
C PRO A 151 -0.47 14.77 -11.05
N PHE A 152 -1.11 15.29 -9.99
CA PHE A 152 -2.20 16.27 -10.05
C PHE A 152 -2.35 17.01 -8.71
N ALA A 153 -3.14 18.08 -8.70
CA ALA A 153 -3.44 18.86 -7.49
C ALA A 153 -4.44 18.14 -6.57
N GLY A 154 -4.55 18.60 -5.31
CA GLY A 154 -5.54 18.07 -4.35
C GLY A 154 -5.12 16.82 -3.59
N LEU A 155 -3.93 16.28 -3.82
CA LEU A 155 -3.40 15.16 -3.03
C LEU A 155 -3.06 15.61 -1.60
N PRO A 156 -3.25 14.73 -0.57
CA PRO A 156 -2.97 15.04 0.83
C PRO A 156 -1.57 15.60 1.06
N ALA A 157 -1.44 16.57 1.98
CA ALA A 157 -0.16 17.20 2.31
C ALA A 157 0.86 16.24 2.94
N ALA A 158 0.40 15.16 3.57
CA ALA A 158 1.26 14.11 4.11
C ALA A 158 2.00 13.31 3.03
N ILE A 159 1.65 13.52 1.74
CA ILE A 159 2.30 12.90 0.60
C ILE A 159 3.23 13.92 -0.05
N GLU A 160 4.51 13.66 0.01
CA GLU A 160 5.55 14.48 -0.61
C GLU A 160 6.06 13.82 -1.90
N TRP A 161 6.39 14.64 -2.88
CA TRP A 161 6.88 14.23 -4.20
C TRP A 161 8.33 14.68 -4.32
N GLN A 162 9.27 13.78 -4.07
CA GLN A 162 10.70 14.08 -3.94
C GLN A 162 11.57 13.15 -4.81
N ARG A 163 12.87 13.14 -4.55
CA ARG A 163 13.82 12.28 -5.26
C ARG A 163 14.08 10.93 -4.56
N SER A 164 13.65 10.78 -3.32
CA SER A 164 13.85 9.55 -2.52
C SER A 164 12.53 9.00 -2.01
N ALA A 165 12.46 7.68 -1.90
CA ALA A 165 11.33 6.99 -1.29
C ALA A 165 11.54 6.90 0.23
N GLU A 166 10.60 7.47 1.00
CA GLU A 166 10.70 7.53 2.46
C GLU A 166 9.32 7.38 3.12
N LEU A 167 9.27 6.68 4.24
CA LEU A 167 8.10 6.55 5.10
C LEU A 167 8.43 7.09 6.48
N ARG A 168 7.67 8.09 6.94
CA ARG A 168 7.77 8.66 8.29
C ARG A 168 6.77 7.97 9.23
N ILE A 169 7.29 7.34 10.28
CA ILE A 169 6.53 6.45 11.14
C ILE A 169 6.69 6.90 12.60
N SER A 170 5.57 7.18 13.28
CA SER A 170 5.59 7.55 14.70
C SER A 170 6.06 6.39 15.57
N GLY A 171 6.75 6.70 16.66
CA GLY A 171 7.22 5.72 17.63
C GLY A 171 8.34 4.80 17.16
N LEU A 172 8.72 4.85 15.88
CA LEU A 172 9.84 4.06 15.35
C LEU A 172 11.13 4.44 16.09
N ARG A 173 11.81 3.46 16.69
CA ARG A 173 12.97 3.71 17.56
C ARG A 173 14.27 3.95 16.79
N ARG A 174 14.39 3.46 15.57
CA ARG A 174 15.60 3.57 14.74
C ARG A 174 15.22 3.66 13.28
N GLU A 175 15.99 4.41 12.52
CA GLU A 175 15.92 4.39 11.07
C GLU A 175 16.24 3.00 10.52
N GLY A 176 15.69 2.68 9.36
CA GLY A 176 15.95 1.45 8.63
C GLY A 176 15.77 1.63 7.14
N GLU A 177 16.19 0.65 6.39
CA GLU A 177 15.94 0.59 4.94
C GLU A 177 15.60 -0.85 4.56
N ALA A 178 14.56 -1.02 3.75
CA ALA A 178 14.19 -2.31 3.17
C ALA A 178 13.49 -2.08 1.83
N SER A 179 13.74 -2.96 0.87
CA SER A 179 13.15 -2.90 -0.49
C SER A 179 13.26 -1.50 -1.13
N GLY A 180 14.41 -0.83 -0.99
CA GLY A 180 14.66 0.48 -1.56
C GLY A 180 13.87 1.64 -0.93
N VAL A 181 13.33 1.46 0.28
CA VAL A 181 12.54 2.47 0.99
C VAL A 181 13.18 2.78 2.34
N ARG A 182 13.42 4.05 2.62
CA ARG A 182 13.86 4.51 3.94
C ARG A 182 12.67 4.58 4.90
N LEU A 183 12.88 4.12 6.12
CA LEU A 183 11.92 4.14 7.23
C LEU A 183 12.51 5.05 8.32
N VAL A 184 11.87 6.14 8.59
CA VAL A 184 12.40 7.14 9.53
C VAL A 184 11.40 7.45 10.64
N PRO A 185 11.88 7.76 11.87
CA PRO A 185 11.04 8.32 12.92
C PRO A 185 10.37 9.62 12.46
N ALA A 186 9.11 9.82 12.86
CA ALA A 186 8.34 11.04 12.59
C ALA A 186 8.27 11.93 13.81
#